data_62855fb289393fb2eeedec09ec3d4eef
#
_entry.id   62855fb289393fb2eeedec09ec3d4eef
#
_cell.length_a   1.000
_cell.length_b   1.000
_cell.length_c   1.000
_cell.angle_alpha   90.00
_cell.angle_beta   90.00
_cell.angle_gamma   90.00
#
_symmetry.space_group_name_H-M   'P 1'
#
loop_
_entity.id
_entity.type
_entity.pdbx_description
1 polymer ?
#
loop_
_entity_poly.entity_id
_entity_poly.type
_entity_poly.pdbx_seq_one_letter_code
_entity_poly.pdbx_strand_id
1 'polypeptide(L)'
;MFSSHIARAARRALAADAAPSAARASLLERAFLSRAASSSSASSPSPAMDEFRAKLASGPGFDDFVRGDDLPGAAYSLAAPASLKDKSVRKPAWMKRTIPSGDRYVQIKSKLRELNLSTVCEEARCPNLGECWGGGEGQTATATIMIMGDTCTRGCRFCAVKTSRAPPPLDPDEPANVAEAIAEWGLDYVVLTSVDRDDLDDQGANHIEATVRNLKASAPDILVEVLAPDFRGERRLVERVAKSGLDVFAHNVETVPELQADVRDRRANWDQSVEVLKMAKAAGAGITKTSLMLGLGETRAQVVRALELLRDAGVDVVTFGQYMRPTKRHLPVVEYLTPEAFDAYREIAEGMGFLYVASGPMVRSSYKAGEYFLEGVLKRRREEKRAAAKEEAAAA
;
A
#
# COMPACT_ATOMS: atom_id res chain seq x y z
N MET A 1 17.48 9.73 31.94
CA MET A 1 16.41 10.36 32.73
C MET A 1 15.17 10.77 31.92
N PHE A 2 15.06 10.43 30.66
CA PHE A 2 13.90 10.77 29.81
C PHE A 2 12.78 9.71 29.76
N SER A 3 13.03 8.49 30.30
CA SER A 3 12.07 7.37 30.19
C SER A 3 10.96 7.34 31.25
N SER A 4 11.10 8.07 32.36
CA SER A 4 10.14 8.00 33.49
C SER A 4 8.92 8.92 33.35
N HIS A 5 8.98 9.93 32.48
CA HIS A 5 7.89 10.90 32.31
C HIS A 5 6.81 10.41 31.34
N ILE A 6 7.18 9.64 30.35
CA ILE A 6 6.24 9.06 29.35
C ILE A 6 5.39 7.96 29.99
N ALA A 7 5.97 7.13 30.85
CA ALA A 7 5.26 6.07 31.57
C ALA A 7 4.23 6.61 32.60
N ARG A 8 4.44 7.83 33.14
CA ARG A 8 3.48 8.48 34.06
C ARG A 8 2.28 9.09 33.32
N ALA A 9 2.50 9.61 32.11
CA ALA A 9 1.42 10.13 31.28
C ALA A 9 0.49 9.01 30.78
N ALA A 10 1.03 7.85 30.38
CA ALA A 10 0.26 6.70 29.95
C ALA A 10 -0.57 6.06 31.07
N ARG A 11 -0.03 6.02 32.31
CA ARG A 11 -0.80 5.48 33.44
C ARG A 11 -1.92 6.40 33.93
N ARG A 12 -1.84 7.72 33.69
CA ARG A 12 -2.95 8.66 33.97
C ARG A 12 -4.06 8.57 32.94
N ALA A 13 -3.75 8.23 31.68
CA ALA A 13 -4.75 8.05 30.63
C ALA A 13 -5.60 6.78 30.86
N LEU A 14 -4.99 5.69 31.40
CA LEU A 14 -5.69 4.44 31.69
C LEU A 14 -6.60 4.47 32.93
N ALA A 15 -6.40 5.47 33.84
CA ALA A 15 -7.23 5.62 35.03
C ALA A 15 -8.48 6.52 34.81
N ALA A 16 -8.68 7.04 33.62
CA ALA A 16 -9.77 7.98 33.29
C ALA A 16 -10.98 7.33 32.61
N ASP A 17 -11.09 6.00 32.64
CA ASP A 17 -12.20 5.27 31.99
C ASP A 17 -13.57 5.39 32.66
N ALA A 18 -13.68 6.24 33.70
CA ALA A 18 -14.92 6.47 34.44
C ALA A 18 -15.47 7.91 34.36
N ALA A 19 -14.94 8.78 33.51
CA ALA A 19 -15.39 10.17 33.42
C ALA A 19 -16.25 10.44 32.17
N PRO A 20 -17.31 11.28 32.25
CA PRO A 20 -18.19 11.57 31.14
C PRO A 20 -17.46 12.33 30.02
N SER A 21 -17.92 12.09 28.77
CA SER A 21 -17.26 12.46 27.50
C SER A 21 -16.83 13.93 27.34
N ALA A 22 -17.48 14.86 28.03
CA ALA A 22 -17.17 16.30 27.97
C ALA A 22 -15.82 16.69 28.61
N ALA A 23 -15.33 15.93 29.58
CA ALA A 23 -14.05 16.19 30.23
C ALA A 23 -12.84 15.73 29.38
N ARG A 24 -13.03 14.80 28.46
CA ARG A 24 -11.97 14.29 27.58
C ARG A 24 -11.63 15.28 26.45
N ALA A 25 -12.63 15.98 25.93
CA ALA A 25 -12.43 16.99 24.88
C ALA A 25 -11.58 18.17 25.38
N SER A 26 -11.81 18.65 26.60
CA SER A 26 -11.09 19.82 27.15
C SER A 26 -9.61 19.57 27.48
N LEU A 27 -9.22 18.31 27.71
CA LEU A 27 -7.82 17.94 27.99
C LEU A 27 -6.97 17.85 26.72
N LEU A 28 -7.56 17.40 25.62
CA LEU A 28 -6.91 17.36 24.30
C LEU A 28 -6.76 18.77 23.71
N GLU A 29 -7.75 19.63 23.90
CA GLU A 29 -7.69 21.03 23.45
C GLU A 29 -6.60 21.82 24.18
N ARG A 30 -6.42 21.62 25.49
CA ARG A 30 -5.34 22.26 26.27
C ARG A 30 -3.94 21.76 25.88
N ALA A 31 -3.80 20.50 25.50
CA ALA A 31 -2.51 19.97 25.02
C ALA A 31 -2.13 20.51 23.64
N PHE A 32 -3.11 20.79 22.79
CA PHE A 32 -2.87 21.35 21.44
C PHE A 32 -2.50 22.84 21.50
N LEU A 33 -3.14 23.62 22.38
CA LEU A 33 -2.89 25.07 22.53
C LEU A 33 -1.56 25.37 23.22
N SER A 34 -1.04 24.47 24.09
CA SER A 34 0.24 24.69 24.78
C SER A 34 1.47 24.45 23.86
N ARG A 35 1.31 23.72 22.75
CA ARG A 35 2.39 23.46 21.80
C ARG A 35 2.54 24.55 20.72
N ALA A 36 1.50 25.36 20.51
CA ALA A 36 1.51 26.43 19.54
C ALA A 36 2.22 27.73 20.07
N ALA A 37 2.57 27.76 21.36
CA ALA A 37 3.09 28.97 22.00
C ALA A 37 4.63 29.05 22.12
N SER A 38 5.38 28.04 21.59
CA SER A 38 6.84 27.97 21.81
C SER A 38 7.73 28.06 20.57
N SER A 39 7.26 28.63 19.46
CA SER A 39 8.16 28.95 18.34
C SER A 39 7.72 30.25 17.65
N SER A 40 8.11 31.39 18.21
CA SER A 40 7.98 32.69 17.55
C SER A 40 9.36 33.25 17.18
N SER A 41 9.71 33.14 15.89
CA SER A 41 10.55 34.14 15.23
C SER A 41 9.74 34.74 14.09
N ALA A 42 9.48 36.02 14.18
CA ALA A 42 8.48 36.76 13.41
C ALA A 42 8.92 36.99 11.97
N SER A 43 8.13 36.49 11.01
CA SER A 43 7.91 37.17 9.73
C SER A 43 6.42 37.50 9.65
N SER A 44 6.08 38.72 9.23
CA SER A 44 4.71 39.20 9.10
C SER A 44 3.89 38.26 8.23
N PRO A 45 2.70 37.81 8.67
CA PRO A 45 1.85 36.93 7.86
C PRO A 45 1.39 37.67 6.59
N SER A 46 1.35 36.97 5.48
CA SER A 46 0.82 37.49 4.22
C SER A 46 -0.70 37.67 4.31
N PRO A 47 -1.31 38.66 3.62
CA PRO A 47 -2.76 38.87 3.62
C PRO A 47 -3.58 37.59 3.28
N ALA A 48 -3.03 36.68 2.47
CA ALA A 48 -3.63 35.39 2.15
C ALA A 48 -3.71 34.45 3.36
N MET A 49 -2.76 34.52 4.29
CA MET A 49 -2.76 33.73 5.52
C MET A 49 -3.79 34.20 6.52
N ASP A 50 -4.04 35.53 6.59
CA ASP A 50 -5.05 36.09 7.48
C ASP A 50 -6.47 35.82 6.95
N GLU A 51 -6.67 35.84 5.62
CA GLU A 51 -7.91 35.43 5.00
C GLU A 51 -8.18 33.92 5.21
N PHE A 52 -7.14 33.08 5.12
CA PHE A 52 -7.24 31.65 5.41
C PHE A 52 -7.59 31.38 6.88
N ARG A 53 -6.96 32.09 7.81
CA ARG A 53 -7.28 32.00 9.25
C ARG A 53 -8.70 32.46 9.56
N ALA A 54 -9.17 33.54 8.91
CA ALA A 54 -10.55 34.00 9.06
C ALA A 54 -11.56 32.96 8.54
N LYS A 55 -11.29 32.30 7.41
CA LYS A 55 -12.12 31.20 6.89
C LYS A 55 -12.11 29.99 7.80
N LEU A 56 -10.96 29.65 8.42
CA LEU A 56 -10.88 28.56 9.41
C LEU A 56 -11.63 28.88 10.70
N ALA A 57 -11.61 30.16 11.15
CA ALA A 57 -12.30 30.59 12.36
C ALA A 57 -13.82 30.72 12.18
N SER A 58 -14.31 30.93 10.95
CA SER A 58 -15.73 31.06 10.61
C SER A 58 -16.32 29.75 10.02
N GLY A 59 -15.50 28.71 9.82
CA GLY A 59 -15.94 27.40 9.34
C GLY A 59 -16.59 26.55 10.45
N PRO A 60 -17.27 25.45 10.08
CA PRO A 60 -17.87 24.55 11.05
C PRO A 60 -16.80 24.01 12.02
N GLY A 61 -17.12 23.99 13.30
CA GLY A 61 -16.25 23.46 14.35
C GLY A 61 -16.21 21.93 14.34
N PHE A 62 -15.27 21.37 15.09
CA PHE A 62 -15.15 19.91 15.25
C PHE A 62 -16.45 19.26 15.76
N ASP A 63 -17.19 19.96 16.63
CA ASP A 63 -18.47 19.49 17.18
C ASP A 63 -19.60 19.43 16.13
N ASP A 64 -19.59 20.31 15.14
CA ASP A 64 -20.53 20.28 14.02
C ASP A 64 -20.26 19.08 13.11
N PHE A 65 -19.00 18.71 13.01
CA PHE A 65 -18.55 17.55 12.22
C PHE A 65 -18.88 16.19 12.91
N VAL A 66 -18.85 16.15 14.24
CA VAL A 66 -19.14 14.94 15.04
C VAL A 66 -20.64 14.69 15.16
N ARG A 67 -21.47 15.74 15.15
CA ARG A 67 -22.93 15.63 15.31
C ARG A 67 -23.68 15.23 14.05
N GLY A 68 -23.03 15.28 12.87
CA GLY A 68 -23.69 14.90 11.61
C GLY A 68 -24.87 15.79 11.21
N ASP A 69 -25.04 16.94 11.86
CA ASP A 69 -26.12 17.86 11.58
C ASP A 69 -25.80 18.68 10.32
N ASP A 70 -26.73 18.65 9.39
CA ASP A 70 -26.79 19.23 8.07
C ASP A 70 -25.84 20.43 7.82
N LEU A 71 -24.71 20.17 7.18
CA LEU A 71 -23.90 21.21 6.55
C LEU A 71 -24.67 21.69 5.30
N PRO A 72 -25.08 22.96 5.20
CA PRO A 72 -25.75 23.45 4.02
C PRO A 72 -24.78 23.45 2.84
N GLY A 73 -25.02 22.54 1.88
CA GLY A 73 -24.32 22.48 0.59
C GLY A 73 -23.46 21.27 0.32
N ALA A 74 -23.35 20.28 1.20
CA ALA A 74 -22.57 19.07 0.98
C ALA A 74 -23.42 17.83 0.64
N ALA A 75 -24.45 17.99 -0.18
CA ALA A 75 -24.97 16.84 -0.93
C ALA A 75 -24.00 16.56 -2.09
N TYR A 76 -22.87 15.91 -1.81
CA TYR A 76 -22.10 15.27 -2.86
C TYR A 76 -22.90 14.06 -3.37
N SER A 77 -23.78 14.35 -4.32
CA SER A 77 -24.37 13.34 -5.18
C SER A 77 -23.22 12.63 -5.90
N LEU A 78 -23.06 11.33 -5.66
CA LEU A 78 -22.16 10.43 -6.40
C LEU A 78 -22.58 10.24 -7.87
N ALA A 79 -23.58 10.95 -8.34
CA ALA A 79 -23.86 11.11 -9.75
C ALA A 79 -22.76 12.02 -10.32
N ALA A 80 -21.78 11.41 -10.99
CA ALA A 80 -20.81 12.16 -11.79
C ALA A 80 -21.56 13.21 -12.60
N PRO A 81 -21.29 14.52 -12.45
CA PRO A 81 -22.01 15.52 -13.21
C PRO A 81 -21.85 15.23 -14.68
N ALA A 82 -22.95 15.13 -15.41
CA ALA A 82 -23.04 14.79 -16.84
C ALA A 82 -22.30 15.76 -17.78
N SER A 83 -21.51 16.68 -17.24
CA SER A 83 -20.74 17.70 -17.94
C SER A 83 -19.24 17.72 -17.67
N LEU A 84 -18.66 16.66 -17.10
CA LEU A 84 -17.21 16.48 -17.11
C LEU A 84 -16.76 16.13 -18.55
N LYS A 85 -17.00 17.03 -19.51
CA LYS A 85 -16.19 17.13 -20.70
C LYS A 85 -14.76 17.42 -20.25
N ASP A 86 -14.02 16.35 -20.06
CA ASP A 86 -12.58 16.13 -20.08
C ASP A 86 -11.67 17.39 -19.92
N LYS A 87 -11.90 18.17 -18.86
CA LYS A 87 -10.83 19.01 -18.34
C LYS A 87 -9.97 18.11 -17.50
N SER A 88 -9.01 17.41 -18.12
CA SER A 88 -8.00 16.64 -17.42
C SER A 88 -7.40 17.55 -16.35
N VAL A 89 -7.60 17.20 -15.08
CA VAL A 89 -7.00 17.94 -13.96
C VAL A 89 -5.49 17.92 -14.21
N ARG A 90 -4.90 19.10 -14.33
CA ARG A 90 -3.48 19.24 -14.71
C ARG A 90 -2.62 18.65 -13.59
N LYS A 91 -1.72 17.72 -13.93
CA LYS A 91 -0.78 17.15 -12.97
C LYS A 91 -0.01 18.25 -12.25
N PRO A 92 -0.05 18.32 -10.92
CA PRO A 92 0.73 19.28 -10.13
C PRO A 92 2.24 19.00 -10.25
N ALA A 93 3.06 19.95 -9.79
CA ALA A 93 4.51 19.87 -9.94
C ALA A 93 5.12 18.65 -9.24
N TRP A 94 4.61 18.29 -8.05
CA TRP A 94 5.09 17.13 -7.27
C TRP A 94 4.78 15.77 -7.90
N MET A 95 3.90 15.72 -8.91
CA MET A 95 3.58 14.50 -9.67
C MET A 95 4.39 14.35 -10.96
N LYS A 96 5.31 15.27 -11.25
CA LYS A 96 6.16 15.20 -12.43
C LYS A 96 7.41 14.38 -12.12
N ARG A 97 7.80 13.50 -13.04
CA ARG A 97 9.02 12.69 -12.98
C ARG A 97 9.81 12.83 -14.25
N THR A 98 11.10 12.58 -14.15
CA THR A 98 12.03 12.51 -15.30
C THR A 98 11.78 11.25 -16.10
N ILE A 99 12.08 11.30 -17.39
CA ILE A 99 12.00 10.13 -18.28
C ILE A 99 13.08 9.13 -17.84
N PRO A 100 12.74 7.82 -17.72
CA PRO A 100 13.72 6.80 -17.38
C PRO A 100 14.90 6.77 -18.36
N SER A 101 16.12 6.80 -17.83
CA SER A 101 17.36 6.79 -18.63
C SER A 101 18.51 6.21 -17.80
N GLY A 102 19.63 5.82 -18.45
CA GLY A 102 20.83 5.31 -17.81
C GLY A 102 21.13 3.85 -18.19
N ASP A 103 22.40 3.46 -18.03
CA ASP A 103 22.91 2.15 -18.46
C ASP A 103 22.23 1.01 -17.71
N ARG A 104 22.01 1.17 -16.41
CA ARG A 104 21.36 0.14 -15.56
C ARG A 104 19.91 -0.10 -15.97
N TYR A 105 19.17 0.96 -16.31
CA TYR A 105 17.82 0.83 -16.87
C TYR A 105 17.81 0.00 -18.15
N VAL A 106 18.77 0.27 -19.05
CA VAL A 106 18.90 -0.44 -20.33
C VAL A 106 19.27 -1.91 -20.08
N GLN A 107 20.20 -2.19 -19.17
CA GLN A 107 20.62 -3.56 -18.81
C GLN A 107 19.46 -4.37 -18.26
N ILE A 108 18.71 -3.85 -17.27
CA ILE A 108 17.55 -4.54 -16.70
C ILE A 108 16.52 -4.81 -17.78
N LYS A 109 16.21 -3.82 -18.61
CA LYS A 109 15.25 -3.97 -19.71
C LYS A 109 15.68 -5.02 -20.74
N SER A 110 16.94 -5.07 -21.11
CA SER A 110 17.49 -6.06 -22.04
C SER A 110 17.38 -7.47 -21.45
N LYS A 111 17.77 -7.64 -20.20
CA LYS A 111 17.71 -8.94 -19.51
C LYS A 111 16.27 -9.46 -19.37
N LEU A 112 15.32 -8.58 -19.04
CA LEU A 112 13.91 -8.95 -18.99
C LEU A 112 13.39 -9.45 -20.34
N ARG A 113 13.81 -8.84 -21.44
CA ARG A 113 13.44 -9.29 -22.80
C ARG A 113 14.09 -10.62 -23.17
N GLU A 114 15.37 -10.78 -22.83
CA GLU A 114 16.11 -12.05 -23.04
C GLU A 114 15.43 -13.23 -22.35
N LEU A 115 14.97 -13.03 -21.11
CA LEU A 115 14.32 -14.06 -20.29
C LEU A 115 12.79 -14.14 -20.47
N ASN A 116 12.23 -13.36 -21.40
CA ASN A 116 10.78 -13.26 -21.63
C ASN A 116 9.97 -12.95 -20.37
N LEU A 117 10.52 -12.11 -19.46
CA LEU A 117 9.87 -11.72 -18.21
C LEU A 117 9.12 -10.41 -18.36
N SER A 118 7.95 -10.34 -17.71
CA SER A 118 7.13 -9.14 -17.61
C SER A 118 7.33 -8.44 -16.26
N THR A 119 7.19 -7.10 -16.25
CA THR A 119 7.19 -6.33 -15.00
C THR A 119 5.97 -5.45 -14.92
N VAL A 120 5.41 -5.30 -13.72
CA VAL A 120 4.35 -4.31 -13.45
C VAL A 120 4.83 -2.89 -13.74
N CYS A 121 6.13 -2.65 -13.58
CA CYS A 121 6.72 -1.34 -13.86
C CYS A 121 6.48 -0.89 -15.32
N GLU A 122 6.55 -1.82 -16.27
CA GLU A 122 6.25 -1.56 -17.69
C GLU A 122 4.75 -1.68 -17.98
N GLU A 123 4.12 -2.79 -17.61
CA GLU A 123 2.71 -3.08 -17.97
C GLU A 123 1.72 -2.10 -17.33
N ALA A 124 1.93 -1.73 -16.07
CA ALA A 124 1.14 -0.70 -15.39
C ALA A 124 1.59 0.73 -15.69
N ARG A 125 2.61 0.94 -16.54
CA ARG A 125 3.16 2.27 -16.87
C ARG A 125 3.55 3.06 -15.62
N CYS A 126 4.30 2.43 -14.73
CA CYS A 126 4.67 3.01 -13.46
C CYS A 126 5.53 4.27 -13.65
N PRO A 127 5.17 5.41 -13.04
CA PRO A 127 5.93 6.64 -13.17
C PRO A 127 7.29 6.61 -12.45
N ASN A 128 7.51 5.65 -11.54
CA ASN A 128 8.72 5.50 -10.75
C ASN A 128 9.78 4.60 -11.41
N LEU A 129 9.49 4.07 -12.61
CA LEU A 129 10.34 3.09 -13.30
C LEU A 129 11.80 3.56 -13.39
N GLY A 130 12.03 4.83 -13.73
CA GLY A 130 13.38 5.39 -13.81
C GLY A 130 14.10 5.44 -12.48
N GLU A 131 13.39 5.73 -11.40
CA GLU A 131 13.94 5.76 -10.04
C GLU A 131 14.22 4.35 -9.52
N CYS A 132 13.26 3.42 -9.68
CA CYS A 132 13.37 2.05 -9.18
C CYS A 132 14.47 1.25 -9.92
N TRP A 133 14.61 1.42 -11.24
CA TRP A 133 15.59 0.68 -12.06
C TRP A 133 16.92 1.42 -12.21
N GLY A 134 16.90 2.76 -12.14
CA GLY A 134 18.11 3.58 -12.27
C GLY A 134 19.08 3.42 -11.11
N GLY A 135 18.56 3.25 -9.92
CA GLY A 135 19.34 3.23 -8.67
C GLY A 135 20.14 4.53 -8.49
N GLY A 136 20.03 5.20 -7.35
CA GLY A 136 21.01 6.22 -6.94
C GLY A 136 22.23 5.56 -6.32
N GLU A 137 23.34 6.29 -6.12
CA GLU A 137 24.46 5.80 -5.33
C GLU A 137 23.96 5.35 -3.95
N GLY A 138 24.12 4.05 -3.63
CA GLY A 138 23.68 3.45 -2.37
C GLY A 138 22.19 3.06 -2.27
N GLN A 139 21.41 3.14 -3.37
CA GLN A 139 20.04 2.68 -3.39
C GLN A 139 19.90 1.30 -4.03
N THR A 140 19.18 0.39 -3.37
CA THR A 140 18.89 -0.94 -3.88
C THR A 140 17.90 -0.85 -5.04
N ALA A 141 18.25 -1.42 -6.20
CA ALA A 141 17.31 -1.52 -7.31
C ALA A 141 16.18 -2.48 -6.92
N THR A 142 14.95 -2.03 -7.09
CA THR A 142 13.76 -2.84 -6.81
C THR A 142 13.02 -3.10 -8.13
N ALA A 143 12.89 -4.35 -8.51
CA ALA A 143 12.05 -4.77 -9.60
C ALA A 143 10.82 -5.49 -9.06
N THR A 144 9.66 -5.24 -9.68
CA THR A 144 8.43 -5.97 -9.40
C THR A 144 8.16 -6.87 -10.58
N ILE A 145 8.45 -8.15 -10.41
CA ILE A 145 8.27 -9.15 -11.46
C ILE A 145 6.81 -9.55 -11.51
N MET A 146 6.24 -9.55 -12.71
CA MET A 146 4.88 -9.99 -12.96
C MET A 146 4.91 -11.39 -13.55
N ILE A 147 4.37 -12.35 -12.82
CA ILE A 147 4.27 -13.76 -13.23
C ILE A 147 2.87 -14.08 -13.75
N MET A 148 2.72 -15.23 -14.41
CA MET A 148 1.51 -15.72 -15.08
C MET A 148 1.12 -14.89 -16.33
N GLY A 149 2.12 -14.25 -16.96
CA GLY A 149 1.94 -13.47 -18.17
C GLY A 149 1.39 -12.06 -17.96
N ASP A 150 0.97 -11.42 -19.05
CA ASP A 150 0.58 -9.99 -19.11
C ASP A 150 -0.93 -9.75 -19.22
N THR A 151 -1.76 -10.81 -19.15
CA THR A 151 -3.19 -10.75 -19.45
C THR A 151 -4.02 -11.25 -18.27
N CYS A 152 -4.80 -10.33 -17.66
CA CYS A 152 -5.64 -10.57 -16.50
C CYS A 152 -7.06 -11.00 -16.93
N THR A 153 -7.72 -11.83 -16.13
CA THR A 153 -9.14 -12.19 -16.35
C THR A 153 -10.11 -11.12 -15.84
N ARG A 154 -9.65 -10.14 -15.04
CA ARG A 154 -10.46 -9.10 -14.40
C ARG A 154 -10.25 -7.73 -15.02
N GLY A 155 -11.32 -6.94 -15.06
CA GLY A 155 -11.33 -5.61 -15.68
C GLY A 155 -11.46 -4.48 -14.68
N CYS A 156 -10.55 -4.38 -13.71
CA CYS A 156 -10.54 -3.25 -12.76
C CYS A 156 -10.37 -1.92 -13.49
N ARG A 157 -11.23 -0.94 -13.20
CA ARG A 157 -11.32 0.32 -13.98
C ARG A 157 -10.13 1.27 -13.78
N PHE A 158 -9.26 0.99 -12.82
CA PHE A 158 -8.01 1.74 -12.59
C PHE A 158 -6.79 1.13 -13.30
N CYS A 159 -6.86 -0.16 -13.67
CA CYS A 159 -5.71 -0.96 -14.07
C CYS A 159 -5.46 -0.93 -15.58
N ALA A 160 -4.19 -0.76 -15.99
CA ALA A 160 -3.77 -0.71 -17.39
C ALA A 160 -3.43 -2.07 -18.00
N VAL A 161 -3.38 -3.13 -17.19
CA VAL A 161 -3.05 -4.49 -17.63
C VAL A 161 -4.09 -4.96 -18.64
N LYS A 162 -3.64 -5.70 -19.65
CA LYS A 162 -4.52 -6.29 -20.67
C LYS A 162 -5.53 -7.22 -20.03
N THR A 163 -6.73 -7.30 -20.59
CA THR A 163 -7.79 -8.15 -20.07
C THR A 163 -8.31 -9.10 -21.14
N SER A 164 -8.49 -10.38 -20.76
CA SER A 164 -9.12 -11.40 -21.59
C SER A 164 -9.83 -12.42 -20.72
N ARG A 165 -10.94 -12.97 -21.20
CA ARG A 165 -11.61 -14.10 -20.54
C ARG A 165 -10.91 -15.44 -20.80
N ALA A 166 -10.04 -15.49 -21.80
CA ALA A 166 -9.23 -16.63 -22.18
C ALA A 166 -7.79 -16.13 -22.41
N PRO A 167 -7.02 -15.86 -21.33
CA PRO A 167 -5.61 -15.51 -21.46
C PRO A 167 -4.81 -16.69 -22.02
N PRO A 168 -3.60 -16.45 -22.52
CA PRO A 168 -2.70 -17.54 -22.93
C PRO A 168 -2.44 -18.54 -21.79
N PRO A 169 -2.13 -19.80 -22.08
CA PRO A 169 -1.73 -20.77 -21.08
C PRO A 169 -0.50 -20.29 -20.32
N LEU A 170 -0.33 -20.77 -19.07
CA LEU A 170 0.87 -20.48 -18.30
C LEU A 170 2.09 -21.16 -18.94
N ASP A 171 3.21 -20.48 -18.88
CA ASP A 171 4.50 -21.09 -19.21
C ASP A 171 4.95 -21.96 -18.01
N PRO A 172 5.09 -23.27 -18.18
CA PRO A 172 5.49 -24.16 -17.08
C PRO A 172 6.92 -23.90 -16.59
N ASP A 173 7.77 -23.30 -17.41
CA ASP A 173 9.17 -22.99 -17.08
C ASP A 173 9.34 -21.63 -16.42
N GLU A 174 8.32 -20.75 -16.46
CA GLU A 174 8.37 -19.41 -15.86
C GLU A 174 8.82 -19.42 -14.38
N PRO A 175 8.33 -20.32 -13.50
CA PRO A 175 8.78 -20.36 -12.10
C PRO A 175 10.29 -20.61 -11.93
N ALA A 176 10.89 -21.43 -12.77
CA ALA A 176 12.32 -21.70 -12.74
C ALA A 176 13.12 -20.53 -13.33
N ASN A 177 12.70 -20.02 -14.48
CA ASN A 177 13.34 -18.91 -15.17
C ASN A 177 13.34 -17.63 -14.32
N VAL A 178 12.23 -17.34 -13.64
CA VAL A 178 12.12 -16.20 -12.71
C VAL A 178 13.08 -16.37 -11.53
N ALA A 179 13.14 -17.55 -10.94
CA ALA A 179 14.02 -17.82 -9.81
C ALA A 179 15.51 -17.69 -10.18
N GLU A 180 15.90 -18.20 -11.33
CA GLU A 180 17.26 -18.08 -11.86
C GLU A 180 17.64 -16.63 -12.13
N ALA A 181 16.78 -15.89 -12.83
CA ALA A 181 17.01 -14.47 -13.13
C ALA A 181 17.21 -13.62 -11.87
N ILE A 182 16.36 -13.81 -10.87
CA ILE A 182 16.42 -13.03 -9.63
C ILE A 182 17.68 -13.41 -8.81
N ALA A 183 18.06 -14.68 -8.79
CA ALA A 183 19.27 -15.15 -8.12
C ALA A 183 20.52 -14.56 -8.77
N GLU A 184 20.59 -14.51 -10.12
CA GLU A 184 21.68 -13.86 -10.85
C GLU A 184 21.83 -12.36 -10.55
N TRP A 185 20.70 -11.67 -10.30
CA TRP A 185 20.73 -10.22 -10.01
C TRP A 185 21.24 -9.90 -8.61
N GLY A 186 21.34 -10.88 -7.72
CA GLY A 186 21.88 -10.71 -6.36
C GLY A 186 21.08 -9.71 -5.53
N LEU A 187 19.76 -9.74 -5.66
CA LEU A 187 18.87 -8.84 -4.92
C LEU A 187 18.67 -9.32 -3.49
N ASP A 188 18.63 -8.41 -2.54
CA ASP A 188 18.25 -8.71 -1.15
C ASP A 188 16.73 -8.82 -0.96
N TYR A 189 15.95 -8.15 -1.83
CA TYR A 189 14.49 -8.08 -1.75
C TYR A 189 13.86 -8.10 -3.13
N VAL A 190 12.83 -8.92 -3.31
CA VAL A 190 12.05 -8.97 -4.54
C VAL A 190 10.55 -8.92 -4.26
N VAL A 191 9.82 -8.24 -5.13
CA VAL A 191 8.36 -8.28 -5.16
C VAL A 191 7.91 -9.11 -6.36
N LEU A 192 7.22 -10.21 -6.10
CA LEU A 192 6.50 -10.98 -7.10
C LEU A 192 5.05 -10.53 -7.09
N THR A 193 4.48 -10.30 -8.25
CA THR A 193 3.06 -10.04 -8.41
C THR A 193 2.52 -10.84 -9.59
N SER A 194 1.22 -10.84 -9.76
CA SER A 194 0.58 -11.61 -10.83
C SER A 194 -0.68 -10.93 -11.34
N VAL A 195 -1.15 -11.39 -12.48
CA VAL A 195 -2.51 -11.15 -12.95
C VAL A 195 -3.49 -12.09 -12.26
N ASP A 196 -4.80 -11.75 -12.23
CA ASP A 196 -5.83 -12.72 -11.85
C ASP A 196 -6.05 -13.74 -12.97
N ARG A 197 -6.13 -15.01 -12.60
CA ARG A 197 -6.34 -16.15 -13.48
C ARG A 197 -7.57 -16.95 -13.05
N ASP A 198 -8.75 -16.28 -13.09
CA ASP A 198 -10.03 -16.92 -12.77
C ASP A 198 -10.42 -18.05 -13.74
N ASP A 199 -9.67 -18.22 -14.82
CA ASP A 199 -9.79 -19.30 -15.81
C ASP A 199 -9.15 -20.62 -15.35
N LEU A 200 -8.29 -20.58 -14.33
CA LEU A 200 -7.63 -21.76 -13.75
C LEU A 200 -8.35 -22.23 -12.48
N ASP A 201 -8.40 -23.53 -12.25
CA ASP A 201 -9.04 -24.12 -11.07
C ASP A 201 -8.38 -23.71 -9.77
N ASP A 202 -7.04 -23.56 -9.79
CA ASP A 202 -6.24 -23.10 -8.64
C ASP A 202 -5.91 -21.63 -8.68
N GLN A 203 -6.46 -20.90 -9.66
CA GLN A 203 -6.27 -19.47 -9.86
C GLN A 203 -4.78 -19.05 -9.86
N GLY A 204 -3.88 -19.96 -10.21
CA GLY A 204 -2.44 -19.76 -10.28
C GLY A 204 -1.70 -19.93 -8.96
N ALA A 205 -2.36 -20.40 -7.90
CA ALA A 205 -1.72 -20.57 -6.59
C ALA A 205 -0.53 -21.54 -6.63
N ASN A 206 -0.60 -22.64 -7.43
CA ASN A 206 0.50 -23.57 -7.61
C ASN A 206 1.69 -22.91 -8.31
N HIS A 207 1.43 -22.07 -9.29
CA HIS A 207 2.47 -21.37 -10.04
C HIS A 207 3.21 -20.34 -9.14
N ILE A 208 2.48 -19.61 -8.32
CA ILE A 208 3.06 -18.68 -7.33
C ILE A 208 3.89 -19.46 -6.30
N GLU A 209 3.34 -20.54 -5.74
CA GLU A 209 4.06 -21.39 -4.78
C GLU A 209 5.36 -21.94 -5.38
N ALA A 210 5.33 -22.46 -6.60
CA ALA A 210 6.50 -22.98 -7.30
C ALA A 210 7.56 -21.90 -7.51
N THR A 211 7.16 -20.71 -7.93
CA THR A 211 8.08 -19.58 -8.13
C THR A 211 8.79 -19.20 -6.81
N VAL A 212 8.03 -19.06 -5.72
CA VAL A 212 8.61 -18.73 -4.41
C VAL A 212 9.54 -19.84 -3.92
N ARG A 213 9.16 -21.11 -4.04
CA ARG A 213 9.99 -22.25 -3.62
C ARG A 213 11.29 -22.35 -4.42
N ASN A 214 11.22 -22.20 -5.74
CA ASN A 214 12.41 -22.21 -6.60
C ASN A 214 13.34 -21.06 -6.24
N LEU A 215 12.80 -19.86 -6.04
CA LEU A 215 13.58 -18.70 -5.64
C LEU A 215 14.25 -18.88 -4.27
N LYS A 216 13.53 -19.42 -3.28
CA LYS A 216 14.11 -19.70 -1.96
C LYS A 216 15.14 -20.84 -1.98
N ALA A 217 15.04 -21.76 -2.94
CA ALA A 217 16.06 -22.79 -3.14
C ALA A 217 17.33 -22.22 -3.78
N SER A 218 17.19 -21.35 -4.80
CA SER A 218 18.32 -20.72 -5.51
C SER A 218 18.99 -19.60 -4.70
N ALA A 219 18.21 -18.83 -3.95
CA ALA A 219 18.66 -17.70 -3.13
C ALA A 219 17.98 -17.74 -1.74
N PRO A 220 18.48 -18.56 -0.78
CA PRO A 220 17.81 -18.78 0.51
C PRO A 220 17.64 -17.52 1.37
N ASP A 221 18.53 -16.55 1.21
CA ASP A 221 18.57 -15.33 2.02
C ASP A 221 17.75 -14.19 1.45
N ILE A 222 17.29 -14.30 0.18
CA ILE A 222 16.45 -13.26 -0.43
C ILE A 222 15.12 -13.11 0.31
N LEU A 223 14.70 -11.87 0.51
CA LEU A 223 13.37 -11.55 1.06
C LEU A 223 12.35 -11.51 -0.08
N VAL A 224 11.27 -12.25 0.07
CA VAL A 224 10.24 -12.39 -0.97
C VAL A 224 8.91 -11.83 -0.48
N GLU A 225 8.47 -10.77 -1.13
CA GLU A 225 7.09 -10.28 -1.03
C GLU A 225 6.28 -10.84 -2.20
N VAL A 226 5.10 -11.37 -1.93
CA VAL A 226 4.15 -11.76 -2.97
C VAL A 226 2.92 -10.88 -2.88
N LEU A 227 2.69 -10.06 -3.91
CA LEU A 227 1.42 -9.37 -4.11
C LEU A 227 0.46 -10.33 -4.82
N ALA A 228 -0.27 -11.07 -4.01
CA ALA A 228 -1.13 -12.18 -4.44
C ALA A 228 -2.53 -11.70 -4.88
N PRO A 229 -3.20 -12.43 -5.80
CA PRO A 229 -4.63 -12.24 -6.07
C PRO A 229 -5.47 -12.67 -4.85
N ASP A 230 -6.79 -12.46 -4.95
CA ASP A 230 -7.70 -12.82 -3.85
C ASP A 230 -8.13 -14.30 -3.83
N PHE A 231 -7.78 -15.07 -4.85
CA PHE A 231 -8.15 -16.48 -4.99
C PHE A 231 -9.64 -16.74 -4.74
N ARG A 232 -10.52 -15.81 -5.08
CA ARG A 232 -11.99 -15.83 -4.78
C ARG A 232 -12.29 -16.12 -3.30
N GLY A 233 -11.36 -15.81 -2.38
CA GLY A 233 -11.48 -16.13 -0.97
C GLY A 233 -11.33 -17.63 -0.62
N GLU A 234 -10.81 -18.45 -1.53
CA GLU A 234 -10.57 -19.88 -1.26
C GLU A 234 -9.42 -20.08 -0.28
N ARG A 235 -9.76 -20.39 0.97
CA ARG A 235 -8.81 -20.57 2.08
C ARG A 235 -7.62 -21.47 1.72
N ARG A 236 -7.87 -22.63 1.10
CA ARG A 236 -6.81 -23.58 0.76
C ARG A 236 -5.75 -22.99 -0.19
N LEU A 237 -6.16 -22.10 -1.10
CA LEU A 237 -5.24 -21.44 -2.05
C LEU A 237 -4.43 -20.35 -1.39
N VAL A 238 -5.10 -19.54 -0.55
CA VAL A 238 -4.44 -18.50 0.26
C VAL A 238 -3.40 -19.13 1.20
N GLU A 239 -3.77 -20.20 1.92
CA GLU A 239 -2.86 -20.91 2.83
C GLU A 239 -1.67 -21.55 2.10
N ARG A 240 -1.88 -22.09 0.90
CA ARG A 240 -0.82 -22.64 0.06
C ARG A 240 0.24 -21.58 -0.24
N VAL A 241 -0.18 -20.42 -0.72
CA VAL A 241 0.74 -19.32 -1.03
C VAL A 241 1.38 -18.76 0.24
N ALA A 242 0.62 -18.57 1.31
CA ALA A 242 1.15 -18.08 2.59
C ALA A 242 2.24 -18.99 3.19
N LYS A 243 2.15 -20.31 2.94
CA LYS A 243 3.12 -21.31 3.41
C LYS A 243 4.24 -21.66 2.39
N SER A 244 4.31 -20.95 1.26
CA SER A 244 5.33 -21.22 0.22
C SER A 244 6.76 -20.86 0.64
N GLY A 245 6.93 -20.09 1.71
CA GLY A 245 8.24 -19.60 2.18
C GLY A 245 8.43 -18.11 1.95
N LEU A 246 7.39 -17.39 1.50
CA LEU A 246 7.41 -15.92 1.39
C LEU A 246 7.61 -15.26 2.77
N ASP A 247 8.13 -14.04 2.75
CA ASP A 247 8.34 -13.21 3.95
C ASP A 247 7.20 -12.23 4.17
N VAL A 248 6.61 -11.73 3.07
CA VAL A 248 5.50 -10.76 3.09
C VAL A 248 4.38 -11.26 2.17
N PHE A 249 3.19 -11.43 2.72
CA PHE A 249 1.97 -11.65 1.94
C PHE A 249 1.27 -10.32 1.74
N ALA A 250 1.25 -9.83 0.52
CA ALA A 250 0.56 -8.60 0.16
C ALA A 250 -0.71 -8.90 -0.66
N HIS A 251 -1.78 -8.20 -0.37
CA HIS A 251 -2.99 -8.16 -1.18
C HIS A 251 -3.63 -6.78 -1.07
N ASN A 252 -3.80 -6.11 -2.21
CA ASN A 252 -4.28 -4.74 -2.22
C ASN A 252 -5.80 -4.67 -2.12
N VAL A 253 -6.31 -3.84 -1.21
CA VAL A 253 -7.74 -3.46 -1.16
C VAL A 253 -8.08 -2.37 -2.18
N GLU A 254 -7.08 -1.69 -2.72
CA GLU A 254 -7.09 -0.68 -3.78
C GLU A 254 -7.80 0.63 -3.44
N THR A 255 -8.95 0.59 -2.78
CA THR A 255 -9.75 1.76 -2.37
C THR A 255 -10.61 1.44 -1.16
N VAL A 256 -11.31 2.44 -0.64
CA VAL A 256 -12.23 2.32 0.50
C VAL A 256 -13.44 1.43 0.17
N PRO A 257 -14.13 0.85 1.19
CA PRO A 257 -15.29 -0.03 0.98
C PRO A 257 -16.35 0.53 0.04
N GLU A 258 -16.64 1.81 0.18
CA GLU A 258 -17.72 2.49 -0.53
C GLU A 258 -17.46 2.65 -2.05
N LEU A 259 -16.20 2.64 -2.46
CA LEU A 259 -15.80 2.81 -3.87
C LEU A 259 -15.44 1.50 -4.58
N GLN A 260 -15.50 0.36 -3.90
CA GLN A 260 -15.08 -0.94 -4.46
C GLN A 260 -15.78 -1.27 -5.77
N ALA A 261 -17.10 -1.13 -5.82
CA ALA A 261 -17.92 -1.48 -6.98
C ALA A 261 -17.61 -0.60 -8.22
N ASP A 262 -17.18 0.65 -7.99
CA ASP A 262 -16.86 1.59 -9.06
C ASP A 262 -15.42 1.47 -9.55
N VAL A 263 -14.51 0.99 -8.70
CA VAL A 263 -13.07 1.00 -8.96
C VAL A 263 -12.56 -0.37 -9.40
N ARG A 264 -13.01 -1.44 -8.74
CA ARG A 264 -12.53 -2.81 -8.96
C ARG A 264 -13.46 -3.62 -9.88
N ASP A 265 -12.97 -4.73 -10.37
CA ASP A 265 -13.81 -5.74 -11.03
C ASP A 265 -14.84 -6.27 -10.02
N ARG A 266 -16.06 -6.58 -10.50
CA ARG A 266 -17.17 -7.06 -9.67
C ARG A 266 -16.89 -8.33 -8.85
N ARG A 267 -15.84 -9.09 -9.21
CA ARG A 267 -15.40 -10.30 -8.51
C ARG A 267 -14.49 -9.99 -7.33
N ALA A 268 -13.94 -8.77 -7.28
CA ALA A 268 -13.13 -8.28 -6.19
C ALA A 268 -13.96 -7.33 -5.32
N ASN A 269 -13.95 -7.54 -4.01
CA ASN A 269 -14.66 -6.70 -3.07
C ASN A 269 -13.86 -6.55 -1.76
N TRP A 270 -14.28 -5.61 -0.93
CA TRP A 270 -13.60 -5.28 0.31
C TRP A 270 -13.51 -6.47 1.28
N ASP A 271 -14.66 -7.08 1.58
CA ASP A 271 -14.74 -8.14 2.58
C ASP A 271 -13.88 -9.34 2.19
N GLN A 272 -13.93 -9.75 0.92
CA GLN A 272 -13.11 -10.84 0.39
C GLN A 272 -11.61 -10.49 0.51
N SER A 273 -11.22 -9.26 0.17
CA SER A 273 -9.81 -8.85 0.25
C SER A 273 -9.29 -8.80 1.67
N VAL A 274 -10.09 -8.32 2.62
CA VAL A 274 -9.74 -8.31 4.04
C VAL A 274 -9.68 -9.74 4.60
N GLU A 275 -10.61 -10.60 4.21
CA GLU A 275 -10.62 -12.00 4.65
C GLU A 275 -9.39 -12.77 4.12
N VAL A 276 -8.95 -12.51 2.87
CA VAL A 276 -7.70 -13.06 2.33
C VAL A 276 -6.49 -12.69 3.19
N LEU A 277 -6.38 -11.43 3.62
CA LEU A 277 -5.29 -10.99 4.50
C LEU A 277 -5.35 -11.67 5.88
N LYS A 278 -6.55 -11.83 6.45
CA LYS A 278 -6.76 -12.59 7.70
C LYS A 278 -6.37 -14.05 7.56
N MET A 279 -6.78 -14.71 6.47
CA MET A 279 -6.42 -16.10 6.17
C MET A 279 -4.91 -16.27 6.05
N ALA A 280 -4.24 -15.37 5.32
CA ALA A 280 -2.79 -15.42 5.16
C ALA A 280 -2.07 -15.25 6.50
N LYS A 281 -2.53 -14.32 7.34
CA LYS A 281 -1.99 -14.10 8.69
C LYS A 281 -2.17 -15.35 9.56
N ALA A 282 -3.38 -15.92 9.57
CA ALA A 282 -3.69 -17.14 10.33
C ALA A 282 -2.90 -18.37 9.82
N ALA A 283 -2.56 -18.42 8.53
CA ALA A 283 -1.72 -19.46 7.94
C ALA A 283 -0.23 -19.34 8.29
N GLY A 284 0.17 -18.26 8.96
CA GLY A 284 1.54 -18.04 9.42
C GLY A 284 2.39 -17.13 8.52
N ALA A 285 1.77 -16.35 7.61
CA ALA A 285 2.49 -15.29 6.91
C ALA A 285 3.12 -14.33 7.92
N GLY A 286 4.44 -14.09 7.80
CA GLY A 286 5.19 -13.31 8.76
C GLY A 286 4.70 -11.87 8.86
N ILE A 287 4.46 -11.25 7.71
CA ILE A 287 3.93 -9.88 7.56
C ILE A 287 2.81 -9.91 6.52
N THR A 288 1.71 -9.21 6.82
CA THR A 288 0.63 -8.93 5.87
C THR A 288 0.64 -7.47 5.48
N LYS A 289 0.43 -7.20 4.18
CA LYS A 289 0.52 -5.86 3.60
C LYS A 289 -0.64 -5.57 2.67
N THR A 290 -1.08 -4.30 2.66
CA THR A 290 -2.09 -3.82 1.71
C THR A 290 -1.77 -2.43 1.20
N SER A 291 -2.49 -2.01 0.16
CA SER A 291 -2.34 -0.69 -0.44
C SER A 291 -3.70 -0.07 -0.77
N LEU A 292 -3.78 1.26 -0.60
CA LEU A 292 -4.88 2.10 -1.04
C LEU A 292 -4.38 3.16 -2.01
N MET A 293 -5.10 3.33 -3.10
CA MET A 293 -4.96 4.48 -3.99
C MET A 293 -5.90 5.59 -3.54
N LEU A 294 -5.39 6.83 -3.49
CA LEU A 294 -6.15 8.02 -3.11
C LEU A 294 -6.37 8.95 -4.30
N GLY A 295 -7.45 9.73 -4.26
CA GLY A 295 -7.85 10.64 -5.32
C GLY A 295 -8.88 10.06 -6.29
N LEU A 296 -9.62 9.03 -5.87
CA LEU A 296 -10.74 8.41 -6.59
C LEU A 296 -12.10 8.96 -6.16
N GLY A 297 -12.15 9.83 -5.14
CA GLY A 297 -13.36 10.44 -4.60
C GLY A 297 -13.72 10.00 -3.18
N GLU A 298 -12.83 9.25 -2.53
CA GLU A 298 -12.95 8.89 -1.12
C GLU A 298 -12.85 10.12 -0.21
N THR A 299 -13.61 10.12 0.89
CA THR A 299 -13.49 11.10 1.94
C THR A 299 -12.45 10.68 2.98
N ARG A 300 -11.93 11.65 3.74
CA ARG A 300 -11.01 11.37 4.85
C ARG A 300 -11.60 10.38 5.87
N ALA A 301 -12.87 10.55 6.21
CA ALA A 301 -13.56 9.66 7.15
C ALA A 301 -13.62 8.21 6.64
N GLN A 302 -13.87 8.00 5.35
CA GLN A 302 -13.87 6.68 4.74
C GLN A 302 -12.47 6.03 4.77
N VAL A 303 -11.41 6.81 4.50
CA VAL A 303 -10.04 6.30 4.60
C VAL A 303 -9.69 5.91 6.04
N VAL A 304 -10.03 6.75 7.03
CA VAL A 304 -9.79 6.44 8.45
C VAL A 304 -10.53 5.17 8.86
N ARG A 305 -11.80 5.05 8.50
CA ARG A 305 -12.57 3.83 8.77
C ARG A 305 -12.00 2.59 8.08
N ALA A 306 -11.53 2.72 6.84
CA ALA A 306 -10.84 1.62 6.14
C ALA A 306 -9.59 1.17 6.91
N LEU A 307 -8.82 2.11 7.47
CA LEU A 307 -7.65 1.80 8.29
C LEU A 307 -8.02 1.07 9.59
N GLU A 308 -9.08 1.50 10.28
CA GLU A 308 -9.59 0.81 11.46
C GLU A 308 -9.94 -0.65 11.13
N LEU A 309 -10.70 -0.89 10.06
CA LEU A 309 -11.07 -2.23 9.60
C LEU A 309 -9.83 -3.10 9.26
N LEU A 310 -8.81 -2.52 8.64
CA LEU A 310 -7.57 -3.21 8.31
C LEU A 310 -6.75 -3.54 9.58
N ARG A 311 -6.71 -2.65 10.56
CA ARG A 311 -6.05 -2.93 11.85
C ARG A 311 -6.77 -4.03 12.63
N ASP A 312 -8.10 -3.97 12.68
CA ASP A 312 -8.93 -5.02 13.31
C ASP A 312 -8.74 -6.38 12.63
N ALA A 313 -8.45 -6.37 11.32
CA ALA A 313 -8.09 -7.55 10.55
C ALA A 313 -6.65 -8.06 10.82
N GLY A 314 -5.84 -7.32 11.59
CA GLY A 314 -4.46 -7.69 11.89
C GLY A 314 -3.45 -7.40 10.79
N VAL A 315 -3.77 -6.50 9.85
CA VAL A 315 -2.84 -6.09 8.79
C VAL A 315 -1.66 -5.33 9.39
N ASP A 316 -0.44 -5.69 9.00
CA ASP A 316 0.78 -5.13 9.56
C ASP A 316 1.25 -3.86 8.84
N VAL A 317 1.12 -3.83 7.51
CA VAL A 317 1.69 -2.77 6.66
C VAL A 317 0.63 -2.20 5.74
N VAL A 318 0.57 -0.88 5.65
CA VAL A 318 -0.29 -0.18 4.71
C VAL A 318 0.49 0.82 3.88
N THR A 319 0.14 0.95 2.59
CA THR A 319 0.72 1.96 1.71
C THR A 319 -0.35 2.82 1.08
N PHE A 320 -0.07 4.14 0.94
CA PHE A 320 -0.94 5.10 0.27
C PHE A 320 -0.22 5.74 -0.90
N GLY A 321 -0.84 5.72 -2.07
CA GLY A 321 -0.33 6.38 -3.25
C GLY A 321 -1.42 7.11 -4.02
N GLN A 322 -1.04 8.16 -4.74
CA GLN A 322 -1.98 8.87 -5.61
C GLN A 322 -2.43 7.98 -6.77
N TYR A 323 -3.73 7.87 -6.99
CA TYR A 323 -4.25 7.29 -8.22
C TYR A 323 -3.80 8.11 -9.42
N MET A 324 -3.28 7.45 -10.43
CA MET A 324 -2.88 8.06 -11.70
C MET A 324 -3.59 7.38 -12.85
N ARG A 325 -4.41 8.12 -13.57
CA ARG A 325 -5.17 7.63 -14.71
C ARG A 325 -4.24 7.15 -15.84
N PRO A 326 -4.20 5.86 -16.17
CA PRO A 326 -3.28 5.35 -17.20
C PRO A 326 -3.64 5.85 -18.61
N THR A 327 -4.91 5.84 -18.97
CA THR A 327 -5.43 6.33 -20.25
C THR A 327 -6.81 6.95 -20.07
N LYS A 328 -7.32 7.65 -21.08
CA LYS A 328 -8.66 8.26 -21.05
C LYS A 328 -9.82 7.27 -20.88
N ARG A 329 -9.58 5.96 -21.05
CA ARG A 329 -10.60 4.91 -20.85
C ARG A 329 -10.80 4.52 -19.40
N HIS A 330 -9.80 4.80 -18.53
CA HIS A 330 -9.83 4.49 -17.12
C HIS A 330 -10.56 5.58 -16.32
N LEU A 331 -10.79 5.32 -15.04
CA LEU A 331 -11.41 6.28 -14.14
C LEU A 331 -10.69 7.64 -14.17
N PRO A 332 -11.41 8.75 -14.15
CA PRO A 332 -10.78 10.07 -13.98
C PRO A 332 -10.15 10.19 -12.59
N VAL A 333 -9.10 10.98 -12.47
CA VAL A 333 -8.62 11.44 -11.17
C VAL A 333 -9.61 12.48 -10.67
N VAL A 334 -10.17 12.27 -9.49
CA VAL A 334 -11.10 13.22 -8.86
C VAL A 334 -10.31 14.34 -8.21
N GLU A 335 -9.23 13.99 -7.50
CA GLU A 335 -8.37 14.94 -6.81
C GLU A 335 -6.90 14.50 -6.84
N TYR A 336 -5.98 15.46 -6.91
CA TYR A 336 -4.57 15.25 -6.61
C TYR A 336 -4.29 15.73 -5.20
N LEU A 337 -4.15 14.78 -4.26
CA LEU A 337 -3.83 15.09 -2.88
C LEU A 337 -2.44 15.70 -2.76
N THR A 338 -2.28 16.63 -1.81
CA THR A 338 -0.99 17.25 -1.54
C THR A 338 -0.07 16.30 -0.75
N PRO A 339 1.26 16.50 -0.78
CA PRO A 339 2.19 15.72 0.04
C PRO A 339 1.82 15.76 1.53
N GLU A 340 1.37 16.92 2.04
CA GLU A 340 0.97 17.09 3.44
C GLU A 340 -0.27 16.25 3.80
N ALA A 341 -1.19 16.07 2.85
CA ALA A 341 -2.34 15.18 3.06
C ALA A 341 -1.88 13.71 3.20
N PHE A 342 -0.90 13.29 2.41
CA PHE A 342 -0.29 11.97 2.56
C PHE A 342 0.45 11.81 3.90
N ASP A 343 1.16 12.84 4.35
CA ASP A 343 1.83 12.84 5.66
C ASP A 343 0.81 12.70 6.80
N ALA A 344 -0.34 13.38 6.71
CA ALA A 344 -1.42 13.26 7.70
C ALA A 344 -2.00 11.83 7.75
N TYR A 345 -2.17 11.15 6.61
CA TYR A 345 -2.61 9.75 6.59
C TYR A 345 -1.56 8.82 7.17
N ARG A 346 -0.26 9.09 6.94
CA ARG A 346 0.82 8.34 7.58
C ARG A 346 0.74 8.43 9.10
N GLU A 347 0.65 9.64 9.65
CA GLU A 347 0.57 9.87 11.09
C GLU A 347 -0.64 9.16 11.73
N ILE A 348 -1.81 9.19 11.06
CA ILE A 348 -3.01 8.51 11.52
C ILE A 348 -2.78 6.99 11.57
N ALA A 349 -2.26 6.41 10.50
CA ALA A 349 -2.03 4.97 10.42
C ALA A 349 -0.94 4.51 11.42
N GLU A 350 0.15 5.25 11.58
CA GLU A 350 1.17 4.98 12.59
C GLU A 350 0.57 5.04 14.00
N GLY A 351 -0.30 6.02 14.27
CA GLY A 351 -1.03 6.16 15.53
C GLY A 351 -1.98 4.99 15.81
N MET A 352 -2.50 4.32 14.79
CA MET A 352 -3.32 3.10 14.91
C MET A 352 -2.47 1.83 15.14
N GLY A 353 -1.14 1.92 15.10
CA GLY A 353 -0.23 0.82 15.38
C GLY A 353 0.05 -0.10 14.18
N PHE A 354 -0.04 0.38 12.95
CA PHE A 354 0.56 -0.34 11.81
C PHE A 354 2.07 -0.43 12.01
N LEU A 355 2.64 -1.58 11.69
CA LEU A 355 4.08 -1.85 11.84
C LEU A 355 4.93 -0.93 10.95
N TYR A 356 4.43 -0.66 9.75
CA TYR A 356 5.04 0.25 8.79
C TYR A 356 3.98 0.91 7.90
N VAL A 357 4.19 2.19 7.59
CA VAL A 357 3.33 2.99 6.72
C VAL A 357 4.17 3.72 5.68
N ALA A 358 3.96 3.40 4.40
CA ALA A 358 4.50 4.19 3.31
C ALA A 358 3.40 5.07 2.71
N SER A 359 3.57 6.38 2.74
CA SER A 359 2.56 7.33 2.27
C SER A 359 3.20 8.45 1.47
N GLY A 360 2.67 8.71 0.29
CA GLY A 360 3.15 9.79 -0.56
C GLY A 360 2.57 9.74 -1.97
N PRO A 361 2.58 10.87 -2.69
CA PRO A 361 1.97 10.95 -4.03
C PRO A 361 2.51 9.93 -5.03
N MET A 362 3.77 9.57 -4.91
CA MET A 362 4.46 8.64 -5.80
C MET A 362 4.59 7.22 -5.25
N VAL A 363 4.14 6.97 -4.02
CA VAL A 363 4.17 5.63 -3.42
C VAL A 363 3.28 4.68 -4.23
N ARG A 364 3.73 3.43 -4.37
CA ARG A 364 3.03 2.29 -4.96
C ARG A 364 3.14 1.12 -4.00
N SER A 365 2.32 0.09 -4.16
CA SER A 365 2.35 -1.08 -3.27
C SER A 365 3.74 -1.71 -3.15
N SER A 366 4.53 -1.69 -4.22
CA SER A 366 5.91 -2.20 -4.26
C SER A 366 6.99 -1.10 -4.25
N TYR A 367 6.62 0.19 -4.12
CA TYR A 367 7.59 1.28 -4.13
C TYR A 367 8.49 1.20 -2.90
N LYS A 368 9.79 1.08 -3.17
CA LYS A 368 10.82 0.99 -2.13
C LYS A 368 10.51 -0.07 -1.06
N ALA A 369 9.84 -1.16 -1.46
CA ALA A 369 9.42 -2.22 -0.54
C ALA A 369 10.59 -2.86 0.23
N GLY A 370 11.79 -2.86 -0.36
CA GLY A 370 13.05 -3.32 0.27
C GLY A 370 13.76 -2.25 1.08
N GLU A 371 13.29 -0.98 1.13
CA GLU A 371 14.05 0.03 1.86
C GLU A 371 14.00 -0.17 3.38
N TYR A 372 15.17 -0.27 3.92
CA TYR A 372 15.71 -0.20 5.29
C TYR A 372 14.84 -0.70 6.46
N PHE A 373 13.58 -0.30 6.59
CA PHE A 373 12.79 -0.66 7.77
C PHE A 373 12.20 -2.06 7.66
N LEU A 374 11.52 -2.36 6.55
CA LEU A 374 10.88 -3.66 6.36
C LEU A 374 11.95 -4.76 6.25
N GLU A 375 13.04 -4.48 5.52
CA GLU A 375 14.19 -5.37 5.42
C GLU A 375 14.82 -5.63 6.80
N GLY A 376 15.06 -4.59 7.60
CA GLY A 376 15.60 -4.73 8.95
C GLY A 376 14.70 -5.51 9.91
N VAL A 377 13.37 -5.34 9.83
CA VAL A 377 12.38 -6.11 10.59
C VAL A 377 12.38 -7.57 10.17
N LEU A 378 12.41 -7.84 8.86
CA LEU A 378 12.40 -9.19 8.32
C LEU A 378 13.70 -9.94 8.63
N LYS A 379 14.86 -9.30 8.50
CA LYS A 379 16.15 -9.89 8.88
C LYS A 379 16.16 -10.29 10.35
N ARG A 380 15.75 -9.41 11.27
CA ARG A 380 15.65 -9.73 12.70
C ARG A 380 14.72 -10.91 12.98
N ARG A 381 13.53 -10.93 12.40
CA ARG A 381 12.59 -12.06 12.58
C ARG A 381 13.13 -13.39 12.05
N ARG A 382 13.92 -13.37 10.97
CA ARG A 382 14.62 -14.57 10.48
C ARG A 382 15.68 -15.05 11.44
N GLU A 383 16.50 -14.13 11.96
CA GLU A 383 17.53 -14.45 12.94
C GLU A 383 16.92 -15.06 14.21
N GLU A 384 15.83 -14.48 14.72
CA GLU A 384 15.06 -15.01 15.86
C GLU A 384 14.53 -16.42 15.58
N LYS A 385 13.91 -16.65 14.41
CA LYS A 385 13.42 -17.99 14.01
C LYS A 385 14.57 -19.00 13.86
N ARG A 386 15.73 -18.58 13.30
CA ARG A 386 16.90 -19.47 13.18
C ARG A 386 17.51 -19.79 14.56
N ALA A 387 17.52 -18.84 15.48
CA ALA A 387 17.97 -19.06 16.85
C ALA A 387 17.05 -20.03 17.59
N ALA A 388 15.74 -19.82 17.54
CA ALA A 388 14.75 -20.71 18.14
C ALA A 388 14.83 -22.14 17.58
N ALA A 389 14.96 -22.31 16.27
CA ALA A 389 15.10 -23.62 15.64
C ALA A 389 16.42 -24.33 16.04
N LYS A 390 17.51 -23.58 16.26
CA LYS A 390 18.75 -24.15 16.77
C LYS A 390 18.66 -24.59 18.21
N GLU A 391 17.94 -23.84 19.06
CA GLU A 391 17.69 -24.19 20.46
C GLU A 391 16.81 -25.45 20.56
N GLU A 392 15.75 -25.55 19.76
CA GLU A 392 14.93 -26.75 19.67
C GLU A 392 15.72 -27.99 19.21
N ALA A 393 16.58 -27.82 18.19
CA ALA A 393 17.43 -28.90 17.70
C ALA A 393 18.54 -29.31 18.69
N ALA A 394 18.96 -28.42 19.58
CA ALA A 394 19.93 -28.71 20.63
C ALA A 394 19.28 -29.34 21.86
N ALA A 395 17.99 -29.17 22.05
CA ALA A 395 17.22 -29.74 23.15
C ALA A 395 16.60 -31.13 22.84
N ALA A 396 16.62 -31.54 21.58
CA ALA A 396 16.17 -32.86 21.10
C ALA A 396 17.33 -33.84 20.97
#